data_2713c0b308e5d349030bb293766c728d
#
_entry.id   2713c0b308e5d349030bb293766c728d
#
_cell.length_a   1.000
_cell.length_b   1.000
_cell.length_c   1.000
_cell.angle_alpha   90.00
_cell.angle_beta   90.00
_cell.angle_gamma   90.00
#
_symmetry.space_group_name_H-M   'P 1'
#
loop_
_entity.id
_entity.type
_entity.pdbx_description
1 polymer ?
#
loop_
_entity_poly.entity_id
_entity_poly.type
_entity_poly.pdbx_seq_one_letter_code
_entity_poly.pdbx_strand_id
1 'polypeptide(L)'
;MRSHLLARRIAAPALGLALALSMAACSSSGSSTTASPSSAPPSSAPASSPAAGSSPTAGSTAASGNATALVTANWESFFDGKTSAAKKISLLENGQKFASIINAQAGSGIAASAGAKVHAVTVNSPAQATVHYDITLNGQTALGNQTGTAVYQDGMWKVGDVSFCQLLKIENAGTAPSVCS
;
A
#
# COMPACT_ATOMS: atom_id res chain seq x y z
N MET A 1 41.19 -14.17 35.47
CA MET A 1 41.13 -15.55 36.01
C MET A 1 39.70 -16.08 35.90
N ARG A 2 39.58 -17.26 35.28
CA ARG A 2 38.40 -18.15 35.16
C ARG A 2 37.27 -17.68 34.22
N SER A 3 37.43 -18.18 33.01
CA SER A 3 36.45 -18.36 31.95
C SER A 3 35.33 -19.31 32.38
N HIS A 4 34.09 -18.97 32.13
CA HIS A 4 32.98 -19.92 32.11
C HIS A 4 32.31 -19.88 30.73
N LEU A 5 32.73 -20.78 29.86
CA LEU A 5 32.06 -21.19 28.65
C LEU A 5 30.80 -21.98 29.00
N LEU A 6 29.65 -21.44 28.83
CA LEU A 6 28.37 -22.16 28.86
C LEU A 6 27.89 -22.38 27.40
N ALA A 7 28.27 -23.56 26.89
CA ALA A 7 27.73 -24.10 25.66
C ALA A 7 26.26 -24.49 25.88
N ARG A 8 25.32 -23.71 25.33
CA ARG A 8 23.90 -24.10 25.26
C ARG A 8 23.67 -24.83 23.93
N ARG A 9 23.55 -26.14 24.04
CA ARG A 9 23.07 -27.02 22.97
C ARG A 9 21.57 -26.75 22.75
N ILE A 10 21.21 -26.24 21.61
CA ILE A 10 19.80 -26.09 21.19
C ILE A 10 19.48 -27.30 20.33
N ALA A 11 18.65 -28.18 20.86
CA ALA A 11 18.06 -29.30 20.13
C ALA A 11 16.95 -28.79 19.23
N ALA A 12 17.00 -29.13 17.94
CA ALA A 12 15.95 -28.88 16.98
C ALA A 12 14.91 -30.00 17.02
N PRO A 13 13.61 -29.74 17.09
CA PRO A 13 12.60 -30.71 16.71
C PRO A 13 12.21 -30.50 15.23
N ALA A 14 12.42 -31.52 14.44
CA ALA A 14 11.82 -31.67 13.11
C ALA A 14 10.34 -32.05 13.28
N LEU A 15 9.43 -31.20 12.86
CA LEU A 15 8.03 -31.57 12.65
C LEU A 15 7.73 -31.48 11.16
N GLY A 16 7.58 -32.64 10.54
CA GLY A 16 7.03 -32.80 9.21
C GLY A 16 5.51 -32.58 9.27
N LEU A 17 4.98 -31.78 8.36
CA LEU A 17 3.54 -31.65 8.13
C LEU A 17 3.24 -31.92 6.67
N ALA A 18 2.45 -32.99 6.42
CA ALA A 18 1.99 -33.45 5.13
C ALA A 18 0.95 -32.46 4.56
N LEU A 19 1.13 -32.08 3.29
CA LEU A 19 0.13 -31.36 2.51
C LEU A 19 -0.92 -32.34 1.97
N ALA A 20 -2.18 -32.13 2.27
CA ALA A 20 -3.31 -32.73 1.57
C ALA A 20 -3.87 -31.68 0.57
N LEU A 21 -3.75 -31.97 -0.73
CA LEU A 21 -4.42 -31.24 -1.80
C LEU A 21 -5.89 -31.66 -1.82
N SER A 22 -6.79 -30.71 -1.77
CA SER A 22 -8.21 -30.90 -2.10
C SER A 22 -8.57 -29.96 -3.25
N MET A 23 -8.69 -30.52 -4.46
CA MET A 23 -9.33 -29.89 -5.61
C MET A 23 -10.84 -30.04 -5.47
N ALA A 24 -11.56 -28.94 -5.51
CA ALA A 24 -13.00 -28.96 -5.78
C ALA A 24 -13.28 -28.05 -6.98
N ALA A 25 -13.56 -28.72 -8.10
CA ALA A 25 -14.14 -28.13 -9.30
C ALA A 25 -15.66 -28.04 -9.12
N CYS A 26 -16.25 -26.87 -9.32
CA CYS A 26 -17.68 -26.73 -9.59
C CYS A 26 -17.89 -25.88 -10.83
N SER A 27 -18.20 -26.59 -11.89
CA SER A 27 -18.84 -26.08 -13.10
C SER A 27 -20.32 -25.85 -12.80
N SER A 28 -20.89 -24.77 -13.24
CA SER A 28 -22.33 -24.68 -13.53
C SER A 28 -22.59 -23.73 -14.68
N SER A 29 -22.97 -24.37 -15.77
CA SER A 29 -23.57 -23.83 -16.98
C SER A 29 -25.05 -23.46 -16.67
N GLY A 30 -25.59 -22.52 -17.40
CA GLY A 30 -27.02 -22.21 -17.44
C GLY A 30 -27.22 -20.86 -18.13
N SER A 31 -27.41 -20.89 -19.38
CA SER A 31 -28.54 -20.95 -20.27
C SER A 31 -29.27 -19.62 -20.48
N SER A 32 -29.11 -19.17 -21.68
CA SER A 32 -29.95 -18.41 -22.60
C SER A 32 -31.40 -18.13 -22.19
N THR A 33 -31.86 -16.89 -22.38
CA THR A 33 -33.15 -16.67 -23.04
C THR A 33 -33.16 -15.36 -23.81
N THR A 34 -33.50 -15.53 -25.06
CA THR A 34 -33.80 -14.60 -26.12
C THR A 34 -35.13 -13.89 -25.88
N ALA A 35 -35.22 -12.59 -26.13
CA ALA A 35 -36.40 -11.97 -26.72
C ALA A 35 -36.10 -10.58 -27.22
N SER A 36 -36.16 -10.40 -28.50
CA SER A 36 -36.41 -9.17 -29.28
C SER A 36 -37.82 -9.31 -29.85
N PRO A 37 -38.47 -8.33 -30.52
CA PRO A 37 -38.27 -6.92 -30.69
C PRO A 37 -39.56 -6.08 -30.49
N SER A 38 -39.53 -4.76 -30.51
CA SER A 38 -40.52 -3.98 -31.27
C SER A 38 -40.29 -2.46 -31.30
N SER A 39 -40.10 -1.97 -32.51
CA SER A 39 -40.65 -0.73 -33.07
C SER A 39 -40.18 0.64 -32.57
N ALA A 40 -39.43 1.30 -33.44
CA ALA A 40 -39.30 2.77 -33.61
C ALA A 40 -40.56 3.31 -34.36
N PRO A 41 -40.58 4.61 -34.82
CA PRO A 41 -40.00 5.90 -34.48
C PRO A 41 -41.06 7.02 -34.47
N PRO A 42 -40.85 8.32 -34.86
CA PRO A 42 -39.79 9.29 -34.68
C PRO A 42 -40.31 10.62 -34.08
N SER A 43 -39.46 11.52 -33.64
CA SER A 43 -39.62 12.95 -33.93
C SER A 43 -38.52 13.85 -33.38
N SER A 44 -37.95 14.61 -34.31
CA SER A 44 -37.51 16.01 -34.20
C SER A 44 -36.36 16.38 -33.28
N ALA A 45 -35.20 16.63 -33.92
CA ALA A 45 -34.17 17.54 -33.43
C ALA A 45 -34.71 18.96 -33.21
N PRO A 46 -34.04 19.77 -32.40
CA PRO A 46 -33.21 20.80 -32.98
C PRO A 46 -31.76 20.82 -32.47
N ALA A 47 -30.89 21.26 -33.34
CA ALA A 47 -29.50 21.52 -33.16
C ALA A 47 -29.23 22.47 -32.00
N SER A 48 -28.30 22.11 -31.16
CA SER A 48 -27.60 23.04 -30.27
C SER A 48 -26.11 22.78 -30.34
N SER A 49 -25.42 23.83 -30.63
CA SER A 49 -23.99 24.09 -30.83
C SER A 49 -23.01 23.16 -30.15
N PRO A 50 -21.82 22.96 -30.76
CA PRO A 50 -20.73 22.24 -30.16
C PRO A 50 -20.17 23.03 -28.97
N ALA A 51 -20.40 22.50 -27.77
CA ALA A 51 -19.66 22.94 -26.59
C ALA A 51 -18.18 22.64 -26.81
N ALA A 52 -17.38 23.69 -26.78
CA ALA A 52 -15.94 23.66 -26.89
C ALA A 52 -15.34 22.53 -26.04
N GLY A 53 -14.59 21.65 -26.70
CA GLY A 53 -13.77 20.65 -26.04
C GLY A 53 -12.81 21.34 -25.09
N SER A 54 -12.98 21.08 -23.77
CA SER A 54 -11.95 21.44 -22.81
C SER A 54 -10.75 20.56 -23.10
N SER A 55 -9.77 21.10 -23.82
CA SER A 55 -8.45 20.48 -23.90
C SER A 55 -7.94 20.23 -22.50
N PRO A 56 -7.42 19.03 -22.16
CA PRO A 56 -6.76 18.83 -20.88
C PRO A 56 -5.59 19.78 -20.79
N THR A 57 -5.69 20.74 -19.90
CA THR A 57 -4.68 21.76 -19.68
C THR A 57 -3.38 21.06 -19.28
N ALA A 58 -2.29 21.34 -19.99
CA ALA A 58 -0.93 20.84 -19.71
C ALA A 58 -0.50 21.03 -18.23
N GLY A 59 -1.14 21.96 -17.50
CA GLY A 59 -0.98 22.16 -16.08
C GLY A 59 -1.42 20.99 -15.20
N SER A 60 -2.45 20.22 -15.60
CA SER A 60 -2.92 19.06 -14.82
C SER A 60 -1.90 17.92 -14.86
N THR A 61 -1.25 17.69 -15.99
CA THR A 61 -0.23 16.64 -16.14
C THR A 61 1.06 16.98 -15.37
N ALA A 62 1.49 18.24 -15.40
CA ALA A 62 2.65 18.70 -14.66
C ALA A 62 2.42 18.66 -13.13
N ALA A 63 1.22 19.03 -12.67
CA ALA A 63 0.83 18.93 -11.27
C ALA A 63 0.78 17.46 -10.80
N SER A 64 0.25 16.57 -11.62
CA SER A 64 0.21 15.12 -11.33
C SER A 64 1.61 14.50 -11.31
N GLY A 65 2.50 14.89 -12.24
CA GLY A 65 3.89 14.43 -12.25
C GLY A 65 4.68 14.85 -11.00
N ASN A 66 4.47 16.08 -10.53
CA ASN A 66 5.06 16.54 -9.28
C ASN A 66 4.50 15.78 -8.08
N ALA A 67 3.19 15.54 -8.02
CA ALA A 67 2.56 14.73 -6.96
C ALA A 67 3.13 13.31 -6.94
N THR A 68 3.27 12.65 -8.08
CA THR A 68 3.87 11.32 -8.19
C THR A 68 5.29 11.29 -7.62
N ALA A 69 6.14 12.24 -7.99
CA ALA A 69 7.51 12.32 -7.47
C ALA A 69 7.54 12.54 -5.95
N LEU A 70 6.69 13.42 -5.42
CA LEU A 70 6.60 13.70 -3.99
C LEU A 70 6.06 12.49 -3.20
N VAL A 71 5.05 11.80 -3.72
CA VAL A 71 4.53 10.57 -3.11
C VAL A 71 5.63 9.53 -3.05
N THR A 72 6.34 9.27 -4.16
CA THR A 72 7.44 8.30 -4.21
C THR A 72 8.51 8.61 -3.18
N ALA A 73 9.03 9.84 -3.18
CA ALA A 73 10.10 10.25 -2.26
C ALA A 73 9.69 10.14 -0.78
N ASN A 74 8.47 10.56 -0.44
CA ASN A 74 7.98 10.50 0.93
C ASN A 74 7.67 9.07 1.37
N TRP A 75 7.15 8.24 0.45
CA TRP A 75 6.90 6.81 0.69
C TRP A 75 8.20 6.06 1.01
N GLU A 76 9.19 6.17 0.14
CA GLU A 76 10.49 5.53 0.33
C GLU A 76 11.20 6.05 1.59
N SER A 77 11.14 7.36 1.86
CA SER A 77 11.68 7.95 3.09
C SER A 77 10.99 7.42 4.35
N PHE A 78 9.67 7.17 4.33
CA PHE A 78 8.96 6.63 5.48
C PHE A 78 9.47 5.23 5.85
N PHE A 79 9.71 4.38 4.86
CA PHE A 79 10.18 3.00 5.09
C PHE A 79 11.70 2.89 5.25
N ASP A 80 12.48 3.88 4.85
CA ASP A 80 13.94 3.84 5.00
C ASP A 80 14.33 3.74 6.50
N GLY A 81 15.06 2.67 6.82
CA GLY A 81 15.53 2.41 8.17
C GLY A 81 16.44 3.49 8.76
N LYS A 82 17.03 4.35 7.92
CA LYS A 82 17.87 5.48 8.33
C LYS A 82 17.07 6.73 8.66
N THR A 83 15.80 6.78 8.29
CA THR A 83 14.92 7.91 8.59
C THR A 83 14.56 7.92 10.07
N SER A 84 14.75 9.06 10.73
CA SER A 84 14.45 9.22 12.14
C SER A 84 12.96 9.00 12.45
N ALA A 85 12.65 8.52 13.66
CA ALA A 85 11.28 8.34 14.12
C ALA A 85 10.43 9.61 13.99
N ALA A 86 10.97 10.77 14.35
CA ALA A 86 10.29 12.05 14.22
C ALA A 86 9.91 12.37 12.77
N LYS A 87 10.81 12.09 11.81
CA LYS A 87 10.53 12.27 10.39
C LYS A 87 9.49 11.28 9.90
N LYS A 88 9.56 10.00 10.30
CA LYS A 88 8.53 9.00 9.98
C LYS A 88 7.15 9.41 10.49
N ILE A 89 7.07 9.91 11.73
CA ILE A 89 5.82 10.44 12.29
C ILE A 89 5.27 11.58 11.43
N SER A 90 6.13 12.49 10.93
CA SER A 90 5.67 13.58 10.05
C SER A 90 5.21 13.12 8.66
N LEU A 91 5.74 12.00 8.19
CA LEU A 91 5.42 11.39 6.87
C LEU A 91 4.22 10.44 6.91
N LEU A 92 3.65 10.18 8.08
CA LEU A 92 2.47 9.33 8.24
C LEU A 92 1.23 10.18 8.46
N GLU A 93 0.13 9.80 7.83
CA GLU A 93 -1.20 10.35 8.11
C GLU A 93 -1.53 10.13 9.60
N ASN A 94 -1.97 11.20 10.27
CA ASN A 94 -2.24 11.16 11.72
C ASN A 94 -1.06 10.60 12.54
N GLY A 95 0.18 10.80 12.09
CA GLY A 95 1.37 10.11 12.60
C GLY A 95 1.60 10.24 14.10
N GLN A 96 1.13 11.32 14.73
CA GLN A 96 1.19 11.48 16.20
C GLN A 96 0.42 10.37 16.94
N LYS A 97 -0.65 9.86 16.36
CA LYS A 97 -1.42 8.72 16.89
C LYS A 97 -0.55 7.45 16.98
N PHE A 98 0.42 7.30 16.10
CA PHE A 98 1.31 6.14 15.96
C PHE A 98 2.71 6.37 16.57
N ALA A 99 2.95 7.51 17.19
CA ALA A 99 4.28 7.89 17.66
C ALA A 99 4.91 6.86 18.61
N SER A 100 4.15 6.27 19.51
CA SER A 100 4.64 5.25 20.45
C SER A 100 5.15 4.00 19.72
N ILE A 101 4.43 3.53 18.71
CA ILE A 101 4.81 2.35 17.90
C ILE A 101 6.05 2.66 17.07
N ILE A 102 6.07 3.81 16.37
CA ILE A 102 7.20 4.21 15.54
C ILE A 102 8.47 4.37 16.37
N ASN A 103 8.38 4.98 17.56
CA ASN A 103 9.52 5.13 18.46
C ASN A 103 10.00 3.76 19.01
N ALA A 104 9.09 2.85 19.33
CA ALA A 104 9.45 1.51 19.78
C ALA A 104 10.17 0.69 18.68
N GLN A 105 9.74 0.83 17.42
CA GLN A 105 10.36 0.16 16.29
C GLN A 105 11.71 0.76 15.88
N ALA A 106 11.92 2.05 16.09
CA ALA A 106 13.12 2.77 15.65
C ALA A 106 14.45 2.20 16.22
N GLY A 107 14.39 1.46 17.34
CA GLY A 107 15.54 0.80 17.95
C GLY A 107 15.75 -0.65 17.50
N SER A 108 14.89 -1.21 16.65
CA SER A 108 15.03 -2.60 16.23
C SER A 108 16.00 -2.74 15.05
N GLY A 109 16.85 -3.78 15.08
CA GLY A 109 17.80 -4.05 13.99
C GLY A 109 17.11 -4.35 12.65
N ILE A 110 15.88 -4.87 12.68
CA ILE A 110 15.08 -5.13 11.48
C ILE A 110 14.65 -3.80 10.85
N ALA A 111 14.16 -2.85 11.65
CA ALA A 111 13.76 -1.54 11.15
C ALA A 111 14.94 -0.78 10.51
N ALA A 112 16.16 -0.93 11.03
CA ALA A 112 17.35 -0.28 10.49
C ALA A 112 17.74 -0.77 9.08
N SER A 113 17.32 -1.98 8.70
CA SER A 113 17.59 -2.59 7.38
C SER A 113 16.39 -2.52 6.43
N ALA A 114 15.26 -1.98 6.90
CA ALA A 114 14.04 -1.85 6.12
C ALA A 114 14.16 -0.74 5.06
N GLY A 115 13.40 -0.92 3.99
CA GLY A 115 13.20 0.06 2.93
C GLY A 115 11.94 -0.23 2.14
N ALA A 116 11.59 0.66 1.24
CA ALA A 116 10.57 0.39 0.23
C ALA A 116 11.10 0.78 -1.15
N LYS A 117 10.60 0.10 -2.17
CA LYS A 117 10.79 0.44 -3.56
C LYS A 117 9.45 0.67 -4.21
N VAL A 118 9.19 1.90 -4.62
CA VAL A 118 7.96 2.26 -5.32
C VAL A 118 8.09 1.93 -6.80
N HIS A 119 7.09 1.25 -7.34
CA HIS A 119 7.00 0.86 -8.75
C HIS A 119 6.07 1.76 -9.56
N ALA A 120 4.93 2.14 -8.95
CA ALA A 120 3.96 3.00 -9.60
C ALA A 120 3.17 3.82 -8.57
N VAL A 121 2.79 5.02 -8.99
CA VAL A 121 1.90 5.91 -8.24
C VAL A 121 0.79 6.37 -9.18
N THR A 122 -0.45 6.17 -8.77
CA THR A 122 -1.64 6.68 -9.47
C THR A 122 -2.31 7.73 -8.60
N VAL A 123 -2.29 8.98 -9.03
CA VAL A 123 -2.99 10.08 -8.35
C VAL A 123 -4.48 9.98 -8.65
N ASN A 124 -5.28 9.60 -7.67
CA ASN A 124 -6.72 9.38 -7.82
C ASN A 124 -7.52 10.68 -7.65
N SER A 125 -7.01 11.59 -6.82
CA SER A 125 -7.60 12.90 -6.55
C SER A 125 -6.51 13.87 -6.07
N PRO A 126 -6.81 15.17 -5.91
CA PRO A 126 -5.87 16.12 -5.32
C PRO A 126 -5.40 15.76 -3.91
N ALA A 127 -6.12 14.88 -3.20
CA ALA A 127 -5.83 14.49 -1.83
C ALA A 127 -5.46 13.03 -1.64
N GLN A 128 -5.49 12.19 -2.69
CA GLN A 128 -5.27 10.76 -2.57
C GLN A 128 -4.56 10.16 -3.78
N ALA A 129 -3.62 9.25 -3.52
CA ALA A 129 -2.94 8.46 -4.53
C ALA A 129 -2.82 6.99 -4.09
N THR A 130 -2.85 6.08 -5.07
CA THR A 130 -2.53 4.66 -4.90
C THR A 130 -1.05 4.45 -5.20
N VAL A 131 -0.37 3.70 -4.35
CA VAL A 131 1.06 3.39 -4.46
C VAL A 131 1.26 1.89 -4.56
N HIS A 132 1.96 1.43 -5.60
CA HIS A 132 2.41 0.05 -5.76
C HIS A 132 3.89 -0.02 -5.39
N TYR A 133 4.25 -0.89 -4.46
CA TYR A 133 5.58 -0.93 -3.89
C TYR A 133 5.98 -2.31 -3.36
N ASP A 134 7.25 -2.51 -3.15
CA ASP A 134 7.81 -3.64 -2.42
C ASP A 134 8.41 -3.14 -1.09
N ILE A 135 8.30 -3.94 -0.05
CA ILE A 135 9.09 -3.78 1.17
C ILE A 135 10.38 -4.57 1.01
N THR A 136 11.49 -3.93 1.33
CA THR A 136 12.82 -4.54 1.29
C THR A 136 13.42 -4.66 2.68
N LEU A 137 14.25 -5.68 2.89
CA LEU A 137 15.12 -5.85 4.06
C LEU A 137 16.53 -6.14 3.56
N ASN A 138 17.50 -5.39 4.03
CA ASN A 138 18.90 -5.49 3.53
C ASN A 138 19.00 -5.39 2.00
N GLY A 139 18.12 -4.59 1.36
CA GLY A 139 18.07 -4.43 -0.09
C GLY A 139 17.42 -5.58 -0.87
N GLN A 140 16.95 -6.62 -0.19
CA GLN A 140 16.20 -7.74 -0.80
C GLN A 140 14.70 -7.57 -0.59
N THR A 141 13.89 -7.91 -1.59
CA THR A 141 12.43 -7.87 -1.47
C THR A 141 11.97 -8.88 -0.41
N ALA A 142 11.38 -8.38 0.66
CA ALA A 142 10.79 -9.18 1.73
C ALA A 142 9.28 -9.36 1.53
N LEU A 143 8.59 -8.32 1.07
CA LEU A 143 7.17 -8.34 0.70
C LEU A 143 7.02 -7.64 -0.66
N GLY A 144 6.71 -8.40 -1.70
CA GLY A 144 6.51 -7.87 -3.04
C GLY A 144 5.05 -7.51 -3.33
N ASN A 145 4.85 -6.68 -4.35
CA ASN A 145 3.54 -6.34 -4.91
C ASN A 145 2.53 -5.79 -3.88
N GLN A 146 3.00 -4.97 -2.95
CA GLN A 146 2.12 -4.32 -1.99
C GLN A 146 1.39 -3.15 -2.64
N THR A 147 0.18 -2.88 -2.17
CA THR A 147 -0.60 -1.72 -2.56
C THR A 147 -0.95 -0.92 -1.32
N GLY A 148 -0.74 0.38 -1.39
CA GLY A 148 -1.07 1.29 -0.31
C GLY A 148 -1.67 2.60 -0.81
N THR A 149 -2.13 3.42 0.11
CA THR A 149 -2.72 4.72 -0.16
C THR A 149 -1.82 5.82 0.40
N ALA A 150 -1.50 6.81 -0.41
CA ALA A 150 -0.93 8.07 0.05
C ALA A 150 -2.03 9.12 0.14
N VAL A 151 -1.95 9.99 1.14
CA VAL A 151 -2.89 11.08 1.36
C VAL A 151 -2.16 12.43 1.39
N TYR A 152 -2.84 13.47 0.91
CA TYR A 152 -2.33 14.84 1.02
C TYR A 152 -2.90 15.49 2.27
N GLN A 153 -2.05 15.71 3.26
CA GLN A 153 -2.43 16.27 4.56
C GLN A 153 -1.36 17.29 5.02
N ASP A 154 -1.78 18.40 5.58
CA ASP A 154 -0.88 19.45 6.11
C ASP A 154 0.15 19.95 5.07
N GLY A 155 -0.26 20.08 3.81
CA GLY A 155 0.57 20.60 2.73
C GLY A 155 1.59 19.60 2.15
N MET A 156 1.52 18.32 2.52
CA MET A 156 2.43 17.28 2.00
C MET A 156 1.73 15.94 1.75
N TRP A 157 2.31 15.14 0.87
CA TRP A 157 1.91 13.76 0.67
C TRP A 157 2.48 12.88 1.79
N LYS A 158 1.64 12.08 2.40
CA LYS A 158 1.97 11.19 3.52
C LYS A 158 1.56 9.75 3.20
N VAL A 159 2.17 8.79 3.86
CA VAL A 159 1.68 7.40 3.88
C VAL A 159 0.33 7.39 4.61
N GLY A 160 -0.68 6.78 4.01
CA GLY A 160 -2.01 6.65 4.65
C GLY A 160 -1.95 5.73 5.87
N ASP A 161 -2.62 6.10 6.94
CA ASP A 161 -2.66 5.31 8.18
C ASP A 161 -3.27 3.93 7.97
N VAL A 162 -4.25 3.79 7.08
CA VAL A 162 -4.80 2.49 6.67
C VAL A 162 -3.71 1.57 6.12
N SER A 163 -2.80 2.07 5.27
CA SER A 163 -1.70 1.28 4.71
C SER A 163 -0.69 0.88 5.78
N PHE A 164 -0.37 1.79 6.70
CA PHE A 164 0.49 1.49 7.83
C PHE A 164 -0.14 0.42 8.75
N CYS A 165 -1.42 0.54 9.03
CA CYS A 165 -2.16 -0.44 9.82
C CYS A 165 -2.24 -1.83 9.18
N GLN A 166 -2.32 -1.91 7.85
CA GLN A 166 -2.24 -3.19 7.13
C GLN A 166 -0.88 -3.87 7.36
N LEU A 167 0.22 -3.11 7.30
CA LEU A 167 1.56 -3.65 7.59
C LEU A 167 1.71 -4.09 9.04
N LEU A 168 1.26 -3.27 9.99
CA LEU A 168 1.25 -3.65 11.41
C LEU A 168 0.45 -4.94 11.67
N LYS A 169 -0.65 -5.13 10.95
CA LYS A 169 -1.43 -6.36 11.02
C LYS A 169 -0.65 -7.57 10.51
N ILE A 170 0.12 -7.43 9.44
CA ILE A 170 0.99 -8.50 8.90
C ILE A 170 2.08 -8.83 9.93
N GLU A 171 2.76 -7.82 10.47
CA GLU A 171 3.80 -7.98 11.49
C GLU A 171 3.29 -8.67 12.76
N ASN A 172 2.05 -8.41 13.16
CA ASN A 172 1.41 -8.97 14.34
C ASN A 172 0.55 -10.23 14.05
N ALA A 173 0.97 -11.04 13.08
CA ALA A 173 0.32 -12.31 12.74
C ALA A 173 -1.20 -12.20 12.50
N GLY A 174 -1.62 -11.13 11.85
CA GLY A 174 -3.02 -10.89 11.47
C GLY A 174 -3.84 -10.08 12.48
N THR A 175 -3.28 -9.69 13.61
CA THR A 175 -3.96 -8.86 14.61
C THR A 175 -3.60 -7.39 14.44
N ALA A 176 -4.58 -6.53 14.20
CA ALA A 176 -4.35 -5.10 14.16
C ALA A 176 -4.17 -4.53 15.57
N PRO A 177 -3.16 -3.66 15.81
CA PRO A 177 -3.06 -2.93 17.06
C PRO A 177 -4.30 -2.05 17.31
N SER A 178 -4.65 -1.82 18.59
CA SER A 178 -5.82 -1.01 18.95
C SER A 178 -5.80 0.43 18.40
N VAL A 179 -4.60 0.98 18.15
CA VAL A 179 -4.42 2.29 17.52
C VAL A 179 -4.96 2.33 16.07
N CYS A 180 -5.19 1.20 15.44
CA CYS A 180 -5.73 1.05 14.08
C CYS A 180 -7.27 0.95 14.04
N SER A 181 -7.93 1.11 15.18
CA SER A 181 -9.39 1.02 15.32
C SER A 181 -10.03 2.39 15.32
#